data_59c2704a5253be087094546690e60368
#
_entry.id   59c2704a5253be087094546690e60368
#
_cell.length_a   1.000
_cell.length_b   1.000
_cell.length_c   1.000
_cell.angle_alpha   90.00
_cell.angle_beta   90.00
_cell.angle_gamma   90.00
#
_symmetry.space_group_name_H-M   'P 1'
#
loop_
_entity.id
_entity.type
_entity.pdbx_description
1 polymer ?
#
loop_
_entity_poly.entity_id
_entity_poly.type
_entity_poly.pdbx_seq_one_letter_code
_entity_poly.pdbx_strand_id
1 'polypeptide(L)'
;MDCVLSYHMNPLTCGVAKFNLKLARQLGVSMHQVLDPIVTTYRAPLLSMKMCEFGRADVGRLGELLDWVEWRECYSLFLHSWEDTEIEHRMVLEAVDVFCGNAELASQVSNLRQSNIHGLWCPGTLIDARRFDDAEISVFTFGMAHKIRSRYYDKLKNLLEDIGKSYCLYVSTALHENTSFDDEFSVGFEELSEVFDHDLRFLGYLLDDATYNYLLETDFFVAFFEQGVRANNTTVHAAMHCGAVVITNLDEYSPPEFQHMKNVIDITQCDEIPQDPDVLAEISANAIKLDEEAYGWSALVRSMRSEGGTSEKLPADGNDKDTVKAAELASETPRG
;
A
#
# COMPACT_ATOMS: atom_id res chain seq x y z
N MET A 1 -9.41 -23.27 -19.64
CA MET A 1 -8.20 -22.67 -19.04
C MET A 1 -8.13 -23.17 -17.61
N ASP A 2 -7.01 -23.77 -17.22
CA ASP A 2 -6.83 -24.39 -15.91
C ASP A 2 -5.76 -23.70 -15.05
N CYS A 3 -4.95 -22.80 -15.62
CA CYS A 3 -4.10 -21.85 -14.92
C CYS A 3 -3.79 -20.63 -15.79
N VAL A 4 -3.25 -19.57 -15.16
CA VAL A 4 -2.66 -18.41 -15.85
C VAL A 4 -1.15 -18.48 -15.66
N LEU A 5 -0.40 -18.36 -16.77
CA LEU A 5 1.06 -18.35 -16.77
C LEU A 5 1.56 -16.93 -17.02
N SER A 6 2.42 -16.45 -16.14
CA SER A 6 3.03 -15.12 -16.16
C SER A 6 4.55 -15.23 -16.15
N TYR A 7 5.25 -14.32 -16.82
CA TYR A 7 6.71 -14.28 -16.73
C TYR A 7 7.16 -13.69 -15.40
N HIS A 8 6.65 -12.52 -15.03
CA HIS A 8 6.86 -11.91 -13.72
C HIS A 8 5.75 -12.30 -12.75
N MET A 9 6.12 -12.53 -11.49
CA MET A 9 5.16 -12.94 -10.45
C MET A 9 4.85 -11.85 -9.42
N ASN A 10 5.69 -10.80 -9.35
CA ASN A 10 5.50 -9.73 -8.36
C ASN A 10 4.54 -8.65 -8.87
N PRO A 11 3.30 -8.58 -8.33
CA PRO A 11 2.28 -7.61 -8.76
C PRO A 11 2.59 -6.17 -8.33
N LEU A 12 3.57 -5.95 -7.45
CA LEU A 12 3.97 -4.63 -6.99
C LEU A 12 4.94 -3.95 -7.95
N THR A 13 5.71 -4.74 -8.69
CA THR A 13 6.75 -4.23 -9.61
C THR A 13 6.41 -4.40 -11.08
N CYS A 14 5.42 -5.23 -11.42
CA CYS A 14 5.02 -5.51 -12.79
C CYS A 14 3.51 -5.42 -13.00
N GLY A 15 3.07 -4.49 -13.86
CA GLY A 15 1.66 -4.29 -14.19
C GLY A 15 1.02 -5.52 -14.86
N VAL A 16 1.77 -6.29 -15.67
CA VAL A 16 1.28 -7.53 -16.27
C VAL A 16 1.09 -8.60 -15.21
N ALA A 17 2.03 -8.74 -14.26
CA ALA A 17 1.87 -9.66 -13.14
C ALA A 17 0.62 -9.32 -12.29
N LYS A 18 0.37 -8.03 -12.05
CA LYS A 18 -0.82 -7.56 -11.34
C LYS A 18 -2.11 -7.89 -12.09
N PHE A 19 -2.14 -7.63 -13.40
CA PHE A 19 -3.26 -8.02 -14.26
C PHE A 19 -3.50 -9.53 -14.21
N ASN A 20 -2.45 -10.33 -14.39
CA ASN A 20 -2.52 -11.79 -14.41
C ASN A 20 -3.03 -12.37 -13.10
N LEU A 21 -2.58 -11.82 -11.97
CA LEU A 21 -3.06 -12.23 -10.65
C LEU A 21 -4.58 -11.99 -10.51
N LYS A 22 -5.05 -10.81 -10.93
CA LYS A 22 -6.49 -10.50 -10.89
C LYS A 22 -7.28 -11.35 -11.88
N LEU A 23 -6.76 -11.56 -13.09
CA LEU A 23 -7.37 -12.43 -14.07
C LEU A 23 -7.51 -13.87 -13.57
N ALA A 24 -6.45 -14.43 -12.98
CA ALA A 24 -6.47 -15.77 -12.40
C ALA A 24 -7.53 -15.89 -11.28
N ARG A 25 -7.62 -14.90 -10.39
CA ARG A 25 -8.66 -14.84 -9.34
C ARG A 25 -10.06 -14.81 -9.94
N GLN A 26 -10.31 -14.03 -10.98
CA GLN A 26 -11.60 -13.93 -11.65
C GLN A 26 -11.99 -15.22 -12.40
N LEU A 27 -11.00 -15.92 -12.96
CA LEU A 27 -11.19 -17.22 -13.60
C LEU A 27 -11.33 -18.38 -12.58
N GLY A 28 -11.01 -18.15 -11.30
CA GLY A 28 -11.00 -19.19 -10.27
C GLY A 28 -9.88 -20.21 -10.44
N VAL A 29 -8.73 -19.80 -11.02
CA VAL A 29 -7.57 -20.65 -11.28
C VAL A 29 -6.31 -20.08 -10.63
N SER A 30 -5.23 -20.90 -10.53
CA SER A 30 -3.94 -20.47 -10.02
C SER A 30 -3.14 -19.67 -11.07
N MET A 31 -2.22 -18.82 -10.58
CA MET A 31 -1.20 -18.18 -11.40
C MET A 31 0.17 -18.77 -11.09
N HIS A 32 0.96 -19.05 -12.11
CA HIS A 32 2.31 -19.61 -11.99
C HIS A 32 3.30 -18.87 -12.88
N GLN A 33 4.58 -18.94 -12.50
CA GLN A 33 5.66 -18.46 -13.34
C GLN A 33 5.82 -19.41 -14.52
N VAL A 34 5.86 -18.86 -15.74
CA VAL A 34 5.77 -19.66 -16.99
C VAL A 34 6.89 -20.69 -17.15
N LEU A 35 8.08 -20.45 -16.58
CA LEU A 35 9.23 -21.36 -16.67
C LEU A 35 9.38 -22.28 -15.44
N ASP A 36 8.40 -22.27 -14.52
CA ASP A 36 8.37 -23.20 -13.39
C ASP A 36 8.04 -24.62 -13.90
N PRO A 37 8.75 -25.66 -13.47
CA PRO A 37 8.44 -27.04 -13.87
C PRO A 37 7.02 -27.50 -13.60
N ILE A 38 6.32 -26.93 -12.62
CA ILE A 38 4.92 -27.28 -12.31
C ILE A 38 3.96 -27.02 -13.46
N VAL A 39 4.30 -26.09 -14.37
CA VAL A 39 3.41 -25.71 -15.48
C VAL A 39 3.12 -26.85 -16.44
N THR A 40 3.99 -27.84 -16.51
CA THR A 40 3.80 -29.06 -17.33
C THR A 40 2.69 -29.97 -16.81
N THR A 41 2.16 -29.71 -15.61
CA THR A 41 1.01 -30.46 -15.05
C THR A 41 -0.33 -29.96 -15.56
N TYR A 42 -0.37 -28.74 -16.14
CA TYR A 42 -1.57 -28.13 -16.68
C TYR A 42 -1.78 -28.50 -18.15
N ARG A 43 -3.05 -28.64 -18.56
CA ARG A 43 -3.40 -29.08 -19.91
C ARG A 43 -3.89 -27.95 -20.81
N ALA A 44 -4.55 -26.96 -20.23
CA ALA A 44 -5.13 -25.83 -20.97
C ALA A 44 -4.73 -24.49 -20.34
N PRO A 45 -3.42 -24.18 -20.27
CA PRO A 45 -2.96 -22.93 -19.65
C PRO A 45 -3.31 -21.70 -20.50
N LEU A 46 -3.47 -20.57 -19.84
CA LEU A 46 -3.48 -19.24 -20.47
C LEU A 46 -2.10 -18.60 -20.31
N LEU A 47 -1.36 -18.47 -21.42
CA LEU A 47 -0.09 -17.74 -21.45
C LEU A 47 -0.39 -16.24 -21.57
N SER A 48 -0.11 -15.47 -20.54
CA SER A 48 -0.37 -14.03 -20.50
C SER A 48 0.92 -13.27 -20.19
N MET A 49 1.52 -12.65 -21.25
CA MET A 49 2.87 -12.13 -21.16
C MET A 49 3.18 -11.05 -22.20
N LYS A 50 4.35 -10.41 -22.01
CA LYS A 50 5.01 -9.56 -23.00
C LYS A 50 6.37 -10.14 -23.35
N MET A 51 6.64 -10.36 -24.62
CA MET A 51 7.91 -10.95 -25.03
C MET A 51 9.11 -10.03 -24.84
N CYS A 52 8.95 -8.72 -24.91
CA CYS A 52 10.03 -7.77 -24.63
C CYS A 52 10.59 -7.83 -23.20
N GLU A 53 9.87 -8.45 -22.27
CA GLU A 53 10.31 -8.64 -20.88
C GLU A 53 11.20 -9.87 -20.70
N PHE A 54 11.24 -10.79 -21.67
CA PHE A 54 11.99 -12.03 -21.57
C PHE A 54 13.48 -11.85 -21.83
N GLY A 55 14.30 -12.44 -20.97
CA GLY A 55 15.73 -12.62 -21.25
C GLY A 55 15.95 -13.60 -22.42
N ARG A 56 17.07 -13.44 -23.16
CA ARG A 56 17.37 -14.30 -24.31
C ARG A 56 17.38 -15.81 -23.98
N ALA A 57 17.91 -16.17 -22.82
CA ALA A 57 17.94 -17.55 -22.37
C ALA A 57 16.54 -18.09 -22.08
N ASP A 58 15.65 -17.25 -21.54
CA ASP A 58 14.30 -17.63 -21.17
C ASP A 58 13.38 -17.76 -22.39
N VAL A 59 13.63 -17.02 -23.48
CA VAL A 59 12.98 -17.23 -24.76
C VAL A 59 13.25 -18.65 -25.29
N GLY A 60 14.51 -19.13 -25.18
CA GLY A 60 14.85 -20.52 -25.55
C GLY A 60 14.10 -21.54 -24.71
N ARG A 61 14.05 -21.36 -23.38
CA ARG A 61 13.30 -22.23 -22.46
C ARG A 61 11.79 -22.22 -22.74
N LEU A 62 11.23 -21.06 -23.07
CA LEU A 62 9.84 -20.96 -23.48
C LEU A 62 9.60 -21.77 -24.77
N GLY A 63 10.53 -21.70 -25.76
CA GLY A 63 10.48 -22.50 -26.98
C GLY A 63 10.45 -24.00 -26.70
N GLU A 64 11.32 -24.49 -25.79
CA GLU A 64 11.33 -25.90 -25.35
C GLU A 64 10.01 -26.29 -24.66
N LEU A 65 9.41 -25.39 -23.89
CA LEU A 65 8.14 -25.62 -23.22
C LEU A 65 6.98 -25.74 -24.22
N LEU A 66 6.98 -24.91 -25.26
CA LEU A 66 6.00 -25.01 -26.35
C LEU A 66 6.10 -26.32 -27.16
N ASP A 67 7.25 -27.01 -27.12
CA ASP A 67 7.41 -28.34 -27.70
C ASP A 67 6.74 -29.44 -26.87
N TRP A 68 6.27 -29.13 -25.68
CA TRP A 68 5.60 -30.08 -24.79
C TRP A 68 4.31 -30.59 -25.44
N VAL A 69 4.25 -31.90 -25.63
CA VAL A 69 3.19 -32.56 -26.43
C VAL A 69 1.79 -32.29 -25.90
N GLU A 70 1.63 -32.16 -24.57
CA GLU A 70 0.33 -31.95 -23.91
C GLU A 70 -0.22 -30.54 -24.09
N TRP A 71 0.63 -29.58 -24.48
CA TRP A 71 0.20 -28.18 -24.73
C TRP A 71 -0.19 -27.93 -26.19
N ARG A 72 0.18 -28.81 -27.11
CA ARG A 72 -0.13 -28.63 -28.52
C ARG A 72 -1.63 -28.52 -28.73
N GLU A 73 -2.04 -27.41 -29.33
CA GLU A 73 -3.46 -27.10 -29.60
C GLU A 73 -4.36 -27.03 -28.37
N CYS A 74 -3.78 -26.82 -27.16
CA CYS A 74 -4.52 -26.79 -25.92
C CYS A 74 -4.35 -25.48 -25.13
N TYR A 75 -3.27 -24.71 -25.32
CA TYR A 75 -3.08 -23.46 -24.63
C TYR A 75 -3.77 -22.30 -25.32
N SER A 76 -4.15 -21.29 -24.55
CA SER A 76 -4.60 -19.99 -25.04
C SER A 76 -3.54 -18.92 -24.76
N LEU A 77 -3.56 -17.83 -25.51
CA LEU A 77 -2.60 -16.75 -25.42
C LEU A 77 -3.31 -15.43 -25.10
N PHE A 78 -2.81 -14.64 -24.16
CA PHE A 78 -3.20 -13.25 -23.94
C PHE A 78 -2.00 -12.33 -24.20
N LEU A 79 -2.07 -11.55 -25.26
CA LEU A 79 -1.02 -10.63 -25.68
C LEU A 79 -1.25 -9.24 -25.12
N HIS A 80 -0.23 -8.69 -24.45
CA HIS A 80 -0.17 -7.32 -23.99
C HIS A 80 0.64 -6.39 -24.90
N SER A 81 1.53 -6.95 -25.71
CA SER A 81 2.32 -6.27 -26.75
C SER A 81 2.61 -7.22 -27.89
N TRP A 82 3.18 -6.71 -28.96
CA TRP A 82 3.59 -7.46 -30.14
C TRP A 82 4.93 -6.95 -30.64
N GLU A 83 5.94 -7.80 -30.63
CA GLU A 83 7.31 -7.47 -31.04
C GLU A 83 7.69 -8.10 -32.39
N ASP A 84 6.74 -8.81 -33.02
CA ASP A 84 6.88 -9.46 -34.33
C ASP A 84 8.03 -10.49 -34.39
N THR A 85 8.21 -11.25 -33.30
CA THR A 85 9.29 -12.25 -33.17
C THR A 85 8.84 -13.64 -33.62
N GLU A 86 9.81 -14.50 -33.97
CA GLU A 86 9.53 -15.88 -34.36
C GLU A 86 8.77 -16.67 -33.28
N ILE A 87 9.09 -16.46 -32.03
CA ILE A 87 8.43 -17.15 -30.91
C ILE A 87 6.97 -16.68 -30.75
N GLU A 88 6.72 -15.38 -30.95
CA GLU A 88 5.34 -14.85 -30.94
C GLU A 88 4.52 -15.37 -32.11
N HIS A 89 5.12 -15.44 -33.33
CA HIS A 89 4.46 -16.05 -34.50
C HIS A 89 4.07 -17.47 -34.15
N ARG A 90 4.99 -18.26 -33.59
CA ARG A 90 4.73 -19.63 -33.21
C ARG A 90 3.60 -19.72 -32.19
N MET A 91 3.64 -18.95 -31.11
CA MET A 91 2.60 -18.95 -30.09
C MET A 91 1.22 -18.62 -30.66
N VAL A 92 1.13 -17.61 -31.52
CA VAL A 92 -0.14 -17.22 -32.17
C VAL A 92 -0.69 -18.32 -33.09
N LEU A 93 0.17 -18.98 -33.84
CA LEU A 93 -0.24 -20.04 -34.79
C LEU A 93 -0.69 -21.31 -34.07
N GLU A 94 -0.07 -21.66 -32.96
CA GLU A 94 -0.33 -22.89 -32.21
C GLU A 94 -1.41 -22.76 -31.11
N ALA A 95 -1.70 -21.52 -30.61
CA ALA A 95 -2.71 -21.32 -29.57
C ALA A 95 -4.13 -21.68 -30.03
N VAL A 96 -4.97 -22.17 -29.14
CA VAL A 96 -6.41 -22.39 -29.41
C VAL A 96 -7.13 -21.07 -29.69
N ASP A 97 -6.96 -20.13 -28.72
CA ASP A 97 -7.49 -18.78 -28.81
C ASP A 97 -6.36 -17.75 -28.52
N VAL A 98 -6.41 -16.65 -29.23
CA VAL A 98 -5.51 -15.50 -29.03
C VAL A 98 -6.35 -14.30 -28.60
N PHE A 99 -6.18 -13.89 -27.36
CA PHE A 99 -6.75 -12.68 -26.79
C PHE A 99 -5.73 -11.55 -26.88
N CYS A 100 -6.13 -10.42 -27.43
CA CYS A 100 -5.30 -9.25 -27.59
C CYS A 100 -5.82 -8.14 -26.69
N GLY A 101 -4.97 -7.48 -25.91
CA GLY A 101 -5.34 -6.45 -24.94
C GLY A 101 -5.94 -5.17 -25.55
N ASN A 102 -5.95 -5.05 -26.87
CA ASN A 102 -6.64 -4.00 -27.63
C ASN A 102 -6.90 -4.40 -29.08
N ALA A 103 -7.73 -3.61 -29.77
CA ALA A 103 -8.13 -3.88 -31.15
C ALA A 103 -6.99 -3.71 -32.17
N GLU A 104 -6.05 -2.79 -31.92
CA GLU A 104 -4.90 -2.57 -32.80
C GLU A 104 -3.99 -3.81 -32.82
N LEU A 105 -3.70 -4.36 -31.65
CA LEU A 105 -2.93 -5.58 -31.49
C LEU A 105 -3.61 -6.77 -32.18
N ALA A 106 -4.93 -6.90 -32.02
CA ALA A 106 -5.70 -7.93 -32.72
C ALA A 106 -5.62 -7.78 -34.25
N SER A 107 -5.64 -6.55 -34.77
CA SER A 107 -5.46 -6.27 -36.20
C SER A 107 -4.09 -6.67 -36.71
N GLN A 108 -3.02 -6.38 -35.94
CA GLN A 108 -1.65 -6.78 -36.31
C GLN A 108 -1.50 -8.30 -36.37
N VAL A 109 -1.99 -9.01 -35.38
CA VAL A 109 -1.90 -10.46 -35.25
C VAL A 109 -2.79 -11.17 -36.29
N SER A 110 -3.89 -10.55 -36.72
CA SER A 110 -4.79 -11.10 -37.73
C SER A 110 -4.14 -11.31 -39.11
N ASN A 111 -2.98 -10.67 -39.35
CA ASN A 111 -2.20 -10.92 -40.58
C ASN A 111 -1.56 -12.33 -40.60
N LEU A 112 -1.31 -12.91 -39.42
CA LEU A 112 -0.74 -14.27 -39.30
C LEU A 112 -1.82 -15.36 -39.29
N ARG A 113 -2.94 -15.07 -38.64
CA ARG A 113 -4.04 -16.04 -38.47
C ARG A 113 -5.37 -15.31 -38.48
N GLN A 114 -6.33 -15.82 -39.21
CA GLN A 114 -7.64 -15.17 -39.41
C GLN A 114 -8.74 -15.65 -38.45
N SER A 115 -8.51 -16.73 -37.70
CA SER A 115 -9.52 -17.31 -36.80
C SER A 115 -9.07 -17.32 -35.36
N ASN A 116 -10.04 -17.27 -34.45
CA ASN A 116 -9.82 -17.32 -32.98
C ASN A 116 -8.89 -16.22 -32.45
N ILE A 117 -9.00 -15.03 -33.04
CA ILE A 117 -8.33 -13.82 -32.54
C ILE A 117 -9.39 -12.86 -32.00
N HIS A 118 -9.23 -12.47 -30.77
CA HIS A 118 -10.20 -11.67 -30.01
C HIS A 118 -9.57 -10.37 -29.55
N GLY A 119 -9.99 -9.24 -30.09
CA GLY A 119 -9.63 -7.93 -29.57
C GLY A 119 -10.44 -7.66 -28.30
N LEU A 120 -9.78 -7.62 -27.16
CA LEU A 120 -10.36 -7.38 -25.85
C LEU A 120 -9.81 -6.07 -25.27
N TRP A 121 -9.80 -5.97 -23.96
CA TRP A 121 -9.28 -4.85 -23.19
C TRP A 121 -8.64 -5.36 -21.88
N CYS A 122 -7.85 -4.52 -21.25
CA CYS A 122 -7.33 -4.77 -19.93
C CYS A 122 -8.10 -3.90 -18.92
N PRO A 123 -8.93 -4.48 -18.03
CA PRO A 123 -9.60 -3.73 -16.96
C PRO A 123 -8.63 -3.07 -16.01
N GLY A 124 -9.08 -2.06 -15.27
CA GLY A 124 -8.33 -1.44 -14.20
C GLY A 124 -7.98 -2.46 -13.10
N THR A 125 -6.75 -2.39 -12.58
CA THR A 125 -6.24 -3.33 -11.59
C THR A 125 -6.19 -2.77 -10.16
N LEU A 126 -6.64 -1.52 -9.93
CA LEU A 126 -6.54 -0.83 -8.65
C LEU A 126 -7.87 -0.67 -7.90
N ILE A 127 -8.99 -1.16 -8.47
CA ILE A 127 -10.34 -0.77 -8.02
C ILE A 127 -10.98 -1.69 -6.98
N ASP A 128 -10.36 -2.81 -6.62
CA ASP A 128 -11.03 -3.83 -5.80
C ASP A 128 -10.73 -3.72 -4.31
N ALA A 129 -9.64 -3.05 -3.94
CA ALA A 129 -9.22 -2.93 -2.55
C ALA A 129 -9.69 -1.61 -1.96
N ARG A 130 -10.43 -1.68 -0.86
CA ARG A 130 -10.81 -0.54 -0.02
C ARG A 130 -9.89 -0.36 1.18
N ARG A 131 -8.98 -1.34 1.40
CA ARG A 131 -8.01 -1.40 2.49
C ARG A 131 -6.66 -1.80 1.95
N PHE A 132 -5.65 -1.71 2.80
CA PHE A 132 -4.39 -2.41 2.56
C PHE A 132 -4.65 -3.91 2.46
N ASP A 133 -4.29 -4.53 1.35
CA ASP A 133 -4.48 -5.98 1.13
C ASP A 133 -3.14 -6.72 0.91
N ASP A 134 -2.04 -6.03 1.10
CA ASP A 134 -0.69 -6.62 0.98
C ASP A 134 -0.37 -7.57 2.14
N ALA A 135 -1.01 -7.36 3.30
CA ALA A 135 -0.82 -8.13 4.52
C ALA A 135 -2.09 -8.07 5.41
N GLU A 136 -2.15 -8.95 6.41
CA GLU A 136 -3.25 -8.99 7.39
C GLU A 136 -3.16 -7.87 8.42
N ILE A 137 -1.95 -7.32 8.64
CA ILE A 137 -1.67 -6.22 9.55
C ILE A 137 -0.99 -5.09 8.78
N SER A 138 -1.59 -3.93 8.78
CA SER A 138 -1.04 -2.71 8.21
C SER A 138 -0.42 -1.83 9.29
N VAL A 139 0.83 -1.46 9.09
CA VAL A 139 1.58 -0.54 9.96
C VAL A 139 1.99 0.67 9.14
N PHE A 140 1.69 1.87 9.61
CA PHE A 140 2.01 3.10 8.88
C PHE A 140 2.87 4.04 9.70
N THR A 141 3.81 4.70 9.05
CA THR A 141 4.58 5.81 9.62
C THR A 141 4.74 6.92 8.58
N PHE A 142 4.73 8.16 9.03
CA PHE A 142 5.03 9.30 8.18
C PHE A 142 5.77 10.40 8.94
N GLY A 143 6.53 11.18 8.20
CA GLY A 143 7.27 12.30 8.74
C GLY A 143 8.48 12.68 7.87
N MET A 144 9.32 13.57 8.38
CA MET A 144 10.59 13.89 7.72
C MET A 144 11.57 12.72 7.89
N ALA A 145 12.36 12.42 6.87
CA ALA A 145 13.28 11.28 6.84
C ALA A 145 14.19 11.19 8.09
N HIS A 146 14.78 12.33 8.51
CA HIS A 146 15.62 12.39 9.71
C HIS A 146 14.88 12.11 11.03
N LYS A 147 13.54 12.09 11.02
CA LYS A 147 12.70 11.79 12.19
C LYS A 147 12.19 10.37 12.22
N ILE A 148 12.35 9.64 11.12
CA ILE A 148 12.02 8.20 11.08
C ILE A 148 13.24 7.47 11.66
N ARG A 149 13.15 7.12 12.95
CA ARG A 149 14.24 6.48 13.69
C ARG A 149 14.13 4.97 13.63
N SER A 150 15.24 4.30 13.41
CA SER A 150 15.32 2.83 13.37
C SER A 150 15.30 2.17 14.77
N ARG A 151 15.53 2.93 15.83
CA ARG A 151 15.82 2.46 17.20
C ARG A 151 14.89 1.38 17.75
N TYR A 152 13.65 1.29 17.45
CA TYR A 152 12.73 0.28 17.99
C TYR A 152 12.11 -0.59 16.92
N TYR A 153 12.54 -0.46 15.69
CA TYR A 153 11.94 -1.21 14.59
C TYR A 153 12.26 -2.71 14.66
N ASP A 154 13.44 -3.10 15.14
CA ASP A 154 13.75 -4.51 15.41
C ASP A 154 12.78 -5.13 16.44
N LYS A 155 12.51 -4.40 17.54
CA LYS A 155 11.55 -4.85 18.55
C LYS A 155 10.14 -4.91 17.96
N LEU A 156 9.73 -3.90 17.19
CA LEU A 156 8.43 -3.88 16.52
C LEU A 156 8.28 -5.07 15.60
N LYS A 157 9.29 -5.36 14.78
CA LYS A 157 9.28 -6.52 13.88
C LYS A 157 9.08 -7.82 14.65
N ASN A 158 9.87 -8.05 15.69
CA ASN A 158 9.74 -9.27 16.51
C ASN A 158 8.33 -9.40 17.09
N LEU A 159 7.74 -8.32 17.61
CA LEU A 159 6.38 -8.31 18.14
C LEU A 159 5.32 -8.58 17.05
N LEU A 160 5.53 -8.12 15.81
CA LEU A 160 4.64 -8.40 14.68
C LEU A 160 4.78 -9.86 14.21
N GLU A 161 5.99 -10.40 14.19
CA GLU A 161 6.25 -11.81 13.86
C GLU A 161 5.61 -12.75 14.89
N ASP A 162 5.66 -12.40 16.18
CA ASP A 162 5.04 -13.18 17.26
C ASP A 162 3.52 -13.28 17.14
N ILE A 163 2.86 -12.37 16.43
CA ILE A 163 1.43 -12.44 16.11
C ILE A 163 1.12 -13.63 15.19
N GLY A 164 2.06 -14.03 14.33
CA GLY A 164 1.89 -15.14 13.39
C GLY A 164 1.00 -14.81 12.18
N LYS A 165 0.74 -13.52 11.91
CA LYS A 165 0.04 -13.00 10.74
C LYS A 165 1.01 -12.28 9.82
N SER A 166 0.68 -12.21 8.55
CA SER A 166 1.42 -11.34 7.62
C SER A 166 1.24 -9.87 7.99
N TYR A 167 2.30 -9.08 7.88
CA TYR A 167 2.29 -7.65 8.17
C TYR A 167 3.01 -6.87 7.08
N CYS A 168 2.75 -5.57 6.98
CA CYS A 168 3.47 -4.67 6.08
C CYS A 168 3.63 -3.28 6.71
N LEU A 169 4.86 -2.77 6.70
CA LEU A 169 5.19 -1.41 7.12
C LEU A 169 5.18 -0.46 5.92
N TYR A 170 4.28 0.50 5.94
CA TYR A 170 4.18 1.58 4.96
C TYR A 170 4.87 2.83 5.50
N VAL A 171 5.81 3.37 4.73
CA VAL A 171 6.61 4.54 5.12
C VAL A 171 6.38 5.68 4.13
N SER A 172 5.86 6.80 4.62
CA SER A 172 5.80 8.05 3.88
C SER A 172 6.77 9.06 4.45
N THR A 173 7.62 9.62 3.61
CA THR A 173 8.60 10.61 4.04
C THR A 173 8.72 11.74 3.03
N ALA A 174 8.97 12.95 3.52
CA ALA A 174 9.23 14.13 2.74
C ALA A 174 10.68 14.60 2.94
N LEU A 175 11.22 15.18 1.89
CA LEU A 175 12.42 16.00 2.01
C LEU A 175 12.05 17.34 2.63
N HIS A 176 12.90 17.82 3.53
CA HIS A 176 12.76 19.18 4.06
C HIS A 176 13.03 20.19 2.95
N GLU A 177 12.38 21.38 2.99
CA GLU A 177 12.74 22.49 2.12
C GLU A 177 14.25 22.76 2.19
N ASN A 178 14.90 22.88 1.02
CA ASN A 178 16.34 23.07 0.84
C ASN A 178 17.23 21.85 1.19
N THR A 179 16.66 20.64 1.38
CA THR A 179 17.44 19.41 1.39
C THR A 179 17.34 18.71 0.03
N SER A 180 18.46 18.19 -0.46
CA SER A 180 18.49 17.20 -1.53
C SER A 180 18.22 15.81 -0.97
N PHE A 181 18.04 14.82 -1.81
CA PHE A 181 18.17 13.39 -1.43
C PHE A 181 19.55 13.27 -0.75
N ASP A 182 19.52 13.24 0.56
CA ASP A 182 20.70 13.27 1.39
C ASP A 182 21.01 11.89 1.96
N ASP A 183 22.18 11.79 2.56
CA ASP A 183 22.68 10.56 3.15
C ASP A 183 21.76 10.07 4.30
N GLU A 184 21.05 10.98 5.02
CA GLU A 184 20.14 10.60 6.11
C GLU A 184 18.90 9.85 5.62
N PHE A 185 18.36 10.21 4.45
CA PHE A 185 17.26 9.47 3.84
C PHE A 185 17.73 8.08 3.42
N SER A 186 18.90 8.00 2.76
CA SER A 186 19.45 6.72 2.28
C SER A 186 19.75 5.78 3.44
N VAL A 187 20.34 6.30 4.52
CA VAL A 187 20.63 5.51 5.73
C VAL A 187 19.35 5.00 6.37
N GLY A 188 18.36 5.85 6.60
CA GLY A 188 17.07 5.43 7.18
C GLY A 188 16.33 4.42 6.32
N PHE A 189 16.42 4.55 4.99
CA PHE A 189 15.84 3.57 4.05
C PHE A 189 16.57 2.23 4.10
N GLU A 190 17.90 2.24 4.11
CA GLU A 190 18.71 1.03 4.19
C GLU A 190 18.46 0.29 5.51
N GLU A 191 18.49 0.99 6.64
CA GLU A 191 18.21 0.41 7.96
C GLU A 191 16.82 -0.24 8.04
N LEU A 192 15.78 0.44 7.56
CA LEU A 192 14.42 -0.13 7.56
C LEU A 192 14.29 -1.29 6.58
N SER A 193 14.98 -1.23 5.43
CA SER A 193 15.01 -2.32 4.45
C SER A 193 15.73 -3.55 4.99
N GLU A 194 16.80 -3.38 5.76
CA GLU A 194 17.49 -4.49 6.44
C GLU A 194 16.60 -5.15 7.49
N VAL A 195 15.79 -4.36 8.22
CA VAL A 195 14.88 -4.88 9.25
C VAL A 195 13.66 -5.57 8.61
N PHE A 196 12.96 -4.92 7.69
CA PHE A 196 11.64 -5.39 7.21
C PHE A 196 11.66 -6.09 5.85
N ASP A 197 12.76 -5.98 5.07
CA ASP A 197 12.94 -6.62 3.76
C ASP A 197 11.69 -6.52 2.86
N HIS A 198 11.04 -7.63 2.60
CA HIS A 198 9.87 -7.72 1.72
C HIS A 198 8.59 -7.11 2.31
N ASP A 199 8.56 -6.88 3.61
CA ASP A 199 7.40 -6.36 4.34
C ASP A 199 7.43 -4.82 4.48
N LEU A 200 8.31 -4.15 3.74
CA LEU A 200 8.43 -2.70 3.66
C LEU A 200 7.85 -2.14 2.36
N ARG A 201 7.07 -1.06 2.47
CA ARG A 201 6.59 -0.27 1.32
C ARG A 201 6.96 1.20 1.49
N PHE A 202 7.82 1.68 0.65
CA PHE A 202 8.15 3.09 0.60
C PHE A 202 7.18 3.84 -0.31
N LEU A 203 6.39 4.76 0.25
CA LEU A 203 5.33 5.48 -0.45
C LEU A 203 5.82 6.81 -1.05
N GLY A 204 7.02 7.27 -0.64
CA GLY A 204 7.47 8.60 -0.95
C GLY A 204 6.68 9.67 -0.18
N TYR A 205 6.61 10.89 -0.73
CA TYR A 205 5.83 11.96 -0.13
C TYR A 205 4.34 11.80 -0.46
N LEU A 206 3.52 11.81 0.58
CA LEU A 206 2.07 11.83 0.46
C LEU A 206 1.53 13.23 0.81
N LEU A 207 0.53 13.68 0.07
CA LEU A 207 -0.25 14.87 0.41
C LEU A 207 -1.12 14.58 1.64
N ASP A 208 -1.58 15.64 2.31
CA ASP A 208 -2.31 15.55 3.58
C ASP A 208 -3.56 14.67 3.51
N ASP A 209 -4.35 14.78 2.45
CA ASP A 209 -5.55 13.97 2.23
C ASP A 209 -5.22 12.49 1.99
N ALA A 210 -4.13 12.18 1.30
CA ALA A 210 -3.66 10.81 1.16
C ALA A 210 -3.14 10.26 2.50
N THR A 211 -2.35 11.04 3.25
CA THR A 211 -1.88 10.68 4.59
C THR A 211 -3.06 10.42 5.54
N TYR A 212 -4.07 11.27 5.50
CA TYR A 212 -5.30 11.12 6.28
C TYR A 212 -6.01 9.77 5.97
N ASN A 213 -6.14 9.42 4.68
CA ASN A 213 -6.74 8.14 4.29
C ASN A 213 -5.91 6.94 4.76
N TYR A 214 -4.58 7.05 4.73
CA TYR A 214 -3.71 6.01 5.29
C TYR A 214 -3.93 5.85 6.80
N LEU A 215 -4.02 6.94 7.55
CA LEU A 215 -4.27 6.92 9.00
C LEU A 215 -5.63 6.32 9.37
N LEU A 216 -6.66 6.55 8.55
CA LEU A 216 -8.00 5.97 8.78
C LEU A 216 -8.07 4.46 8.54
N GLU A 217 -7.20 3.92 7.69
CA GLU A 217 -7.27 2.52 7.23
C GLU A 217 -6.20 1.63 7.85
N THR A 218 -5.16 2.21 8.49
CA THR A 218 -4.08 1.43 9.10
C THR A 218 -4.49 0.84 10.44
N ASP A 219 -4.02 -0.38 10.74
CA ASP A 219 -4.22 -0.99 12.06
C ASP A 219 -3.36 -0.30 13.11
N PHE A 220 -2.09 -0.03 12.78
CA PHE A 220 -1.13 0.62 13.69
C PHE A 220 -0.43 1.79 13.01
N PHE A 221 -0.34 2.90 13.72
CA PHE A 221 0.59 3.98 13.41
C PHE A 221 1.80 3.89 14.32
N VAL A 222 3.00 3.99 13.75
CA VAL A 222 4.25 3.92 14.53
C VAL A 222 5.06 5.21 14.39
N ALA A 223 5.54 5.71 15.52
CA ALA A 223 6.47 6.84 15.56
C ALA A 223 7.40 6.70 16.77
N PHE A 224 8.69 6.56 16.51
CA PHE A 224 9.70 6.41 17.54
C PHE A 224 10.60 7.64 17.62
N PHE A 225 10.87 8.08 18.83
CA PHE A 225 11.61 9.30 19.12
C PHE A 225 12.85 8.97 19.95
N GLU A 226 13.91 9.74 19.78
CA GLU A 226 15.16 9.55 20.51
C GLU A 226 14.98 9.63 22.01
N GLN A 227 14.12 10.55 22.46
CA GLN A 227 13.87 10.85 23.89
C GLN A 227 12.39 10.66 24.27
N GLY A 228 11.67 9.77 23.60
CA GLY A 228 10.24 9.57 23.82
C GLY A 228 9.35 10.64 23.14
N VAL A 229 8.05 10.35 23.10
CA VAL A 229 7.06 11.24 22.52
C VAL A 229 6.86 12.52 23.35
N ARG A 230 6.58 13.63 22.68
CA ARG A 230 6.31 14.95 23.27
C ARG A 230 4.97 15.49 22.83
N ALA A 231 4.42 16.41 23.59
CA ALA A 231 3.16 17.10 23.29
C ALA A 231 3.14 17.85 21.94
N ASN A 232 4.30 18.16 21.37
CA ASN A 232 4.42 18.81 20.06
C ASN A 232 4.69 17.85 18.89
N ASN A 233 4.53 16.53 19.07
CA ASN A 233 4.68 15.56 18.00
C ASN A 233 3.39 15.45 17.18
N THR A 234 3.18 16.37 16.26
CA THR A 234 1.95 16.51 15.47
C THR A 234 1.55 15.25 14.68
N THR A 235 2.50 14.40 14.30
CA THR A 235 2.22 13.13 13.61
C THR A 235 1.48 12.14 14.52
N VAL A 236 1.85 12.11 15.82
CA VAL A 236 1.19 11.26 16.82
C VAL A 236 -0.24 11.76 17.05
N HIS A 237 -0.42 13.08 17.23
CA HIS A 237 -1.75 13.66 17.39
C HIS A 237 -2.65 13.42 16.15
N ALA A 238 -2.10 13.56 14.95
CA ALA A 238 -2.84 13.25 13.72
C ALA A 238 -3.30 11.78 13.68
N ALA A 239 -2.44 10.84 14.09
CA ALA A 239 -2.78 9.43 14.15
C ALA A 239 -3.86 9.14 15.20
N MET A 240 -3.73 9.72 16.41
CA MET A 240 -4.75 9.61 17.47
C MET A 240 -6.09 10.18 17.01
N HIS A 241 -6.09 11.35 16.37
CA HIS A 241 -7.30 11.98 15.82
C HIS A 241 -8.01 11.10 14.79
N CYS A 242 -7.26 10.41 13.95
CA CYS A 242 -7.80 9.48 12.93
C CYS A 242 -8.21 8.11 13.51
N GLY A 243 -7.91 7.85 14.78
CA GLY A 243 -8.25 6.58 15.42
C GLY A 243 -7.29 5.43 15.13
N ALA A 244 -6.14 5.69 14.52
CA ALA A 244 -5.08 4.68 14.39
C ALA A 244 -4.53 4.32 15.79
N VAL A 245 -4.31 3.03 16.06
CA VAL A 245 -3.66 2.61 17.30
C VAL A 245 -2.18 3.00 17.24
N VAL A 246 -1.78 3.90 18.12
CA VAL A 246 -0.41 4.46 18.13
C VAL A 246 0.54 3.58 18.91
N ILE A 247 1.62 3.12 18.26
CA ILE A 247 2.77 2.49 18.91
C ILE A 247 3.91 3.50 18.93
N THR A 248 4.36 3.89 20.12
CA THR A 248 5.41 4.89 20.30
C THR A 248 6.28 4.53 21.50
N ASN A 249 7.29 5.33 21.83
CA ASN A 249 8.05 5.17 23.05
C ASN A 249 7.79 6.33 24.00
N LEU A 250 7.52 6.01 25.27
CA LEU A 250 7.34 6.96 26.34
C LEU A 250 8.62 7.09 27.17
N ASP A 251 8.79 8.24 27.81
CA ASP A 251 9.81 8.52 28.84
C ASP A 251 9.27 9.45 29.93
N GLU A 252 10.13 9.89 30.85
CA GLU A 252 9.77 10.76 31.98
C GLU A 252 9.24 12.14 31.59
N TYR A 253 9.50 12.60 30.34
CA TYR A 253 9.03 13.89 29.79
C TYR A 253 7.88 13.76 28.84
N SER A 254 7.42 12.53 28.57
CA SER A 254 6.22 12.32 27.77
C SER A 254 4.98 12.83 28.51
N PRO A 255 3.95 13.33 27.78
CA PRO A 255 2.72 13.76 28.42
C PRO A 255 2.18 12.67 29.35
N PRO A 256 1.88 12.97 30.65
CA PRO A 256 1.43 11.97 31.61
C PRO A 256 0.06 11.35 31.25
N GLU A 257 -0.69 11.99 30.34
CA GLU A 257 -1.94 11.51 29.79
C GLU A 257 -1.72 10.37 28.80
N PHE A 258 -0.53 10.25 28.18
CA PHE A 258 -0.17 9.15 27.31
C PHE A 258 0.15 7.92 28.15
N GLN A 259 -0.72 6.94 28.14
CA GLN A 259 -0.65 5.78 29.01
C GLN A 259 -0.63 4.49 28.18
N HIS A 260 0.35 3.64 28.49
CA HIS A 260 0.53 2.33 27.87
C HIS A 260 -0.75 1.49 27.99
N MET A 261 -1.16 0.85 26.88
CA MET A 261 -2.35 -0.01 26.76
C MET A 261 -3.67 0.70 27.08
N LYS A 262 -3.68 2.02 27.19
CA LYS A 262 -4.90 2.80 27.40
C LYS A 262 -5.25 3.68 26.19
N ASN A 263 -4.29 4.44 25.67
CA ASN A 263 -4.47 5.32 24.51
C ASN A 263 -3.26 5.32 23.57
N VAL A 264 -2.16 4.72 23.98
CA VAL A 264 -0.99 4.39 23.15
C VAL A 264 -0.42 3.04 23.58
N ILE A 265 0.33 2.40 22.71
CA ILE A 265 1.17 1.25 23.05
C ILE A 265 2.59 1.75 23.19
N ASP A 266 3.14 1.72 24.40
CA ASP A 266 4.54 2.04 24.62
C ASP A 266 5.43 0.85 24.28
N ILE A 267 6.19 0.97 23.20
CA ILE A 267 7.08 -0.10 22.72
C ILE A 267 8.12 -0.52 23.76
N THR A 268 8.49 0.36 24.68
CA THR A 268 9.50 0.06 25.73
C THR A 268 8.97 -0.90 26.77
N GLN A 269 7.66 -0.87 27.05
CA GLN A 269 6.95 -1.70 28.01
C GLN A 269 6.15 -2.85 27.36
N CYS A 270 6.02 -2.84 26.03
CA CYS A 270 5.20 -3.80 25.30
C CYS A 270 5.97 -5.12 25.15
N ASP A 271 5.41 -6.19 25.68
CA ASP A 271 5.91 -7.56 25.49
C ASP A 271 5.10 -8.31 24.44
N GLU A 272 3.86 -7.88 24.17
CA GLU A 272 2.96 -8.45 23.19
C GLU A 272 2.01 -7.37 22.65
N ILE A 273 1.81 -7.31 21.31
CA ILE A 273 0.79 -6.45 20.70
C ILE A 273 -0.58 -7.13 20.84
N PRO A 274 -1.59 -6.43 21.43
CA PRO A 274 -2.90 -7.03 21.61
C PRO A 274 -3.55 -7.40 20.27
N GLN A 275 -4.16 -8.60 20.23
CA GLN A 275 -4.85 -9.13 19.07
C GLN A 275 -6.38 -9.02 19.20
N ASP A 276 -6.87 -8.75 20.41
CA ASP A 276 -8.29 -8.59 20.68
C ASP A 276 -8.82 -7.29 20.05
N PRO A 277 -9.76 -7.36 19.10
CA PRO A 277 -10.29 -6.18 18.44
C PRO A 277 -10.98 -5.20 19.43
N ASP A 278 -11.57 -5.70 20.51
CA ASP A 278 -12.23 -4.85 21.51
C ASP A 278 -11.20 -4.04 22.30
N VAL A 279 -10.05 -4.62 22.63
CA VAL A 279 -8.93 -3.93 23.28
C VAL A 279 -8.34 -2.86 22.36
N LEU A 280 -8.11 -3.18 21.09
CA LEU A 280 -7.61 -2.22 20.11
C LEU A 280 -8.60 -1.06 19.88
N ALA A 281 -9.89 -1.36 19.80
CA ALA A 281 -10.95 -0.36 19.66
C ALA A 281 -11.03 0.55 20.89
N GLU A 282 -10.83 0.01 22.11
CA GLU A 282 -10.79 0.81 23.34
C GLU A 282 -9.58 1.76 23.38
N ILE A 283 -8.38 1.28 22.99
CA ILE A 283 -7.17 2.10 22.90
C ILE A 283 -7.39 3.24 21.89
N SER A 284 -7.91 2.92 20.71
CA SER A 284 -8.24 3.90 19.67
C SER A 284 -9.24 4.95 20.15
N ALA A 285 -10.36 4.53 20.74
CA ALA A 285 -11.38 5.45 21.25
C ALA A 285 -10.84 6.37 22.35
N ASN A 286 -10.02 5.85 23.25
CA ASN A 286 -9.36 6.64 24.28
C ASN A 286 -8.33 7.63 23.71
N ALA A 287 -7.65 7.26 22.62
CA ALA A 287 -6.72 8.14 21.91
C ALA A 287 -7.45 9.31 21.23
N ILE A 288 -8.52 9.02 20.48
CA ILE A 288 -9.39 10.05 19.86
C ILE A 288 -9.88 11.03 20.93
N LYS A 289 -10.45 10.51 22.01
CA LYS A 289 -10.99 11.32 23.09
C LYS A 289 -9.94 12.23 23.71
N LEU A 290 -8.76 11.68 23.98
CA LEU A 290 -7.65 12.45 24.55
C LEU A 290 -7.21 13.58 23.61
N ASP A 291 -7.07 13.28 22.30
CA ASP A 291 -6.70 14.28 21.31
C ASP A 291 -7.74 15.41 21.24
N GLU A 292 -9.02 15.08 21.12
CA GLU A 292 -10.10 16.07 21.03
C GLU A 292 -10.18 16.96 22.29
N GLU A 293 -10.07 16.38 23.48
CA GLU A 293 -10.24 17.09 24.74
C GLU A 293 -9.01 17.92 25.15
N ALA A 294 -7.80 17.40 24.94
CA ALA A 294 -6.58 17.98 25.49
C ALA A 294 -5.62 18.55 24.44
N TYR A 295 -5.56 17.99 23.23
CA TYR A 295 -4.52 18.31 22.23
C TYR A 295 -5.05 18.85 20.90
N GLY A 296 -6.36 18.81 20.68
CA GLY A 296 -6.98 19.34 19.46
C GLY A 296 -6.89 20.87 19.37
N TRP A 297 -7.09 21.41 18.18
CA TRP A 297 -7.04 22.85 17.90
C TRP A 297 -7.89 23.69 18.83
N SER A 298 -9.11 23.21 19.16
CA SER A 298 -10.02 23.91 20.06
C SER A 298 -9.46 23.97 21.49
N ALA A 299 -8.77 22.92 21.95
CA ALA A 299 -8.10 22.90 23.26
C ALA A 299 -6.94 23.90 23.31
N LEU A 300 -6.09 23.88 22.25
CA LEU A 300 -4.97 24.83 22.13
C LEU A 300 -5.47 26.29 22.20
N VAL A 301 -6.47 26.63 21.39
CA VAL A 301 -7.02 28.01 21.37
C VAL A 301 -7.61 28.40 22.71
N ARG A 302 -8.31 27.50 23.41
CA ARG A 302 -8.82 27.75 24.76
C ARG A 302 -7.70 28.05 25.75
N SER A 303 -6.65 27.22 25.75
CA SER A 303 -5.49 27.41 26.63
C SER A 303 -4.76 28.72 26.36
N MET A 304 -4.53 29.07 25.10
CA MET A 304 -3.91 30.36 24.73
C MET A 304 -4.75 31.55 25.22
N ARG A 305 -6.08 31.48 25.17
CA ARG A 305 -6.97 32.54 25.65
C ARG A 305 -7.01 32.61 27.19
N SER A 306 -6.92 31.50 27.88
CA SER A 306 -6.93 31.44 29.35
C SER A 306 -5.58 31.87 29.95
N GLU A 307 -4.46 31.52 29.35
CA GLU A 307 -3.13 31.84 29.85
C GLU A 307 -2.61 33.20 29.35
N GLY A 308 -3.09 33.65 28.17
CA GLY A 308 -2.80 34.97 27.58
C GLY A 308 -3.57 36.14 28.22
N GLY A 309 -4.29 35.90 29.32
CA GLY A 309 -5.16 36.88 29.94
C GLY A 309 -4.44 38.04 30.65
N THR A 310 -3.90 38.98 29.89
CA THR A 310 -3.94 40.40 30.24
C THR A 310 -5.05 41.03 29.39
N SER A 311 -6.10 41.36 30.12
CA SER A 311 -7.35 41.95 29.64
C SER A 311 -7.16 43.03 28.59
N GLU A 312 -7.70 42.80 27.40
CA GLU A 312 -8.47 43.84 26.69
C GLU A 312 -9.76 43.19 26.24
N LYS A 313 -10.86 43.67 26.81
CA LYS A 313 -12.23 43.39 26.37
C LYS A 313 -12.35 43.87 24.92
N LEU A 314 -12.31 42.96 23.97
CA LEU A 314 -12.85 43.25 22.66
C LEU A 314 -14.38 43.39 22.80
N PRO A 315 -14.98 44.39 22.17
CA PRO A 315 -16.41 44.60 22.25
C PRO A 315 -17.14 43.40 21.62
N ALA A 316 -18.24 43.03 22.28
CA ALA A 316 -19.18 42.06 21.75
C ALA A 316 -19.91 42.69 20.57
N ASP A 317 -19.41 42.50 19.37
CA ASP A 317 -20.17 42.77 18.15
C ASP A 317 -20.66 41.42 17.60
N GLY A 318 -21.98 41.29 17.79
CA GLY A 318 -22.70 40.19 17.20
C GLY A 318 -22.78 40.32 15.68
N ASN A 319 -22.35 39.31 14.99
CA ASN A 319 -23.06 38.83 13.81
C ASN A 319 -22.35 37.53 13.31
N ASP A 320 -22.68 36.46 13.96
CA ASP A 320 -22.29 35.11 13.51
C ASP A 320 -23.28 34.65 12.43
N LYS A 321 -23.12 35.17 11.22
CA LYS A 321 -23.86 34.73 10.03
C LYS A 321 -22.96 34.12 8.93
N ASP A 322 -21.65 34.11 9.12
CA ASP A 322 -20.71 33.62 8.09
C ASP A 322 -20.27 32.18 8.27
N THR A 323 -20.47 31.56 9.44
CA THR A 323 -20.11 30.18 9.71
C THR A 323 -21.10 29.15 9.12
N VAL A 324 -22.31 29.55 8.78
CA VAL A 324 -23.32 28.65 8.19
C VAL A 324 -23.12 28.49 6.68
N LYS A 325 -22.39 29.40 6.01
CA LYS A 325 -22.21 29.37 4.55
C LYS A 325 -21.09 28.44 4.09
N ALA A 326 -20.15 28.07 4.95
CA ALA A 326 -19.08 27.15 4.63
C ALA A 326 -19.53 25.67 4.65
N ALA A 327 -20.54 25.35 5.45
CA ALA A 327 -21.07 23.97 5.52
C ALA A 327 -22.08 23.68 4.39
N GLU A 328 -22.75 24.69 3.82
CA GLU A 328 -23.67 24.49 2.69
C GLU A 328 -22.97 24.38 1.33
N LEU A 329 -21.76 24.92 1.18
CA LEU A 329 -20.97 24.82 -0.07
C LEU A 329 -20.28 23.46 -0.27
N ALA A 330 -20.21 22.63 0.76
CA ALA A 330 -19.64 21.28 0.68
C ALA A 330 -20.68 20.21 0.22
N SER A 331 -21.95 20.54 0.13
CA SER A 331 -23.03 19.60 -0.23
C SER A 331 -23.50 19.68 -1.69
N GLU A 332 -23.01 20.64 -2.48
CA GLU A 332 -23.40 20.81 -3.88
C GLU A 332 -22.22 20.70 -4.85
N THR A 333 -21.68 19.50 -5.00
CA THR A 333 -20.91 19.15 -6.20
C THR A 333 -21.68 18.09 -6.98
N PRO A 334 -22.13 18.37 -8.22
CA PRO A 334 -22.85 17.37 -9.01
C PRO A 334 -21.88 16.30 -9.48
N ARG A 335 -22.29 15.05 -9.26
CA ARG A 335 -21.69 13.88 -9.88
C ARG A 335 -21.94 13.96 -11.39
N GLY A 336 -20.88 14.15 -12.16
CA GLY A 336 -20.81 13.95 -13.60
C GLY A 336 -19.69 12.98 -13.94
#